data_df121912946bbd8b009c8de1c33ebf11
#
_entry.id   df121912946bbd8b009c8de1c33ebf11
#
_cell.length_a   1.000
_cell.length_b   1.000
_cell.length_c   1.000
_cell.angle_alpha   90.00
_cell.angle_beta   90.00
_cell.angle_gamma   90.00
#
_symmetry.space_group_name_H-M   'P 1'
#
loop_
_entity.id
_entity.type
_entity.pdbx_description
1 polymer ?
#
loop_
_entity_poly.entity_id
_entity_poly.type
_entity_poly.pdbx_seq_one_letter_code
_entity_poly.pdbx_strand_id
1 'polypeptide(L)'
;KDSIATALLALQHGEPLDELVYSEVMFSDTVSGELPEHKRFIYETAIPYFEKRGIPTRVLRGQKTYLDCFYHIVSRGNAEGKLASFPLTGRCSIRTYQKTLPHDTVYYLGIAADEPIRLARLKANQTSLLAKYNLTEKDAQAMCQAEGLLSPLYAFTGRGGCWFCPNASMRELRHLYNSHPD
;
A
#
# COMPACT_ATOMS: atom_id res chain seq x y z
N LYS A 1 5.01 -4.77 3.49
CA LYS A 1 6.37 -5.35 3.43
C LYS A 1 7.04 -5.06 2.09
N ASP A 2 6.46 -5.44 0.96
CA ASP A 2 7.10 -5.42 -0.36
C ASP A 2 7.55 -4.02 -0.79
N SER A 3 6.73 -2.98 -0.57
CA SER A 3 7.11 -1.60 -0.86
C SER A 3 8.25 -1.09 0.04
N ILE A 4 8.26 -1.48 1.31
CA ILE A 4 9.36 -1.15 2.25
C ILE A 4 10.64 -1.87 1.82
N ALA A 5 10.58 -3.16 1.51
CA ALA A 5 11.72 -3.91 1.00
C ALA A 5 12.27 -3.32 -0.31
N THR A 6 11.38 -2.86 -1.20
CA THR A 6 11.77 -2.16 -2.43
C THR A 6 12.57 -0.88 -2.11
N ALA A 7 12.13 -0.08 -1.14
CA ALA A 7 12.84 1.12 -0.72
C ALA A 7 14.18 0.81 -0.04
N LEU A 8 14.24 -0.27 0.76
CA LEU A 8 15.51 -0.75 1.34
C LEU A 8 16.49 -1.19 0.27
N LEU A 9 16.04 -1.92 -0.75
CA LEU A 9 16.89 -2.30 -1.89
C LEU A 9 17.42 -1.09 -2.65
N ALA A 10 16.58 -0.07 -2.86
CA ALA A 10 17.02 1.15 -3.50
C ALA A 10 18.18 1.80 -2.72
N LEU A 11 18.06 1.89 -1.39
CA LEU A 11 19.13 2.39 -0.53
C LEU A 11 20.39 1.51 -0.58
N GLN A 12 20.24 0.20 -0.48
CA GLN A 12 21.36 -0.74 -0.43
C GLN A 12 22.16 -0.77 -1.72
N HIS A 13 21.51 -0.60 -2.86
CA HIS A 13 22.12 -0.70 -4.19
C HIS A 13 22.36 0.66 -4.86
N GLY A 14 22.06 1.78 -4.19
CA GLY A 14 22.21 3.11 -4.76
C GLY A 14 21.29 3.37 -5.95
N GLU A 15 20.14 2.72 -6.00
CA GLU A 15 19.12 2.98 -7.03
C GLU A 15 18.49 4.36 -6.78
N PRO A 16 18.22 5.14 -7.83
CA PRO A 16 17.58 6.45 -7.67
C PRO A 16 16.24 6.31 -6.97
N LEU A 17 16.03 7.09 -5.90
CA LEU A 17 14.78 7.10 -5.16
C LEU A 17 14.53 8.51 -4.61
N ASP A 18 13.68 9.27 -5.29
CA ASP A 18 13.42 10.67 -4.98
C ASP A 18 12.41 10.83 -3.85
N GLU A 19 11.39 9.98 -3.79
CA GLU A 19 10.37 10.00 -2.73
C GLU A 19 9.69 8.63 -2.55
N LEU A 20 9.13 8.44 -1.36
CA LEU A 20 8.17 7.38 -1.08
C LEU A 20 6.76 7.94 -1.10
N VAL A 21 5.83 7.16 -1.62
CA VAL A 21 4.42 7.53 -1.65
C VAL A 21 3.61 6.54 -0.83
N TYR A 22 3.02 7.03 0.26
CA TYR A 22 2.06 6.28 1.06
C TYR A 22 0.64 6.78 0.78
N SER A 23 -0.24 5.89 0.34
CA SER A 23 -1.65 6.21 0.12
C SER A 23 -2.48 5.71 1.30
N GLU A 24 -2.82 6.62 2.20
CA GLU A 24 -3.72 6.34 3.32
C GLU A 24 -5.16 6.27 2.82
N VAL A 25 -5.79 5.11 2.99
CA VAL A 25 -7.21 4.92 2.68
C VAL A 25 -8.03 5.39 3.88
N MET A 26 -8.90 6.38 3.66
CA MET A 26 -9.82 6.86 4.69
C MET A 26 -11.12 6.07 4.63
N PHE A 27 -11.59 5.57 5.76
CA PHE A 27 -12.91 4.95 5.89
C PHE A 27 -14.02 6.01 5.84
N SER A 28 -13.86 7.06 6.64
CA SER A 28 -14.68 8.27 6.65
C SER A 28 -13.77 9.48 6.66
N ASP A 29 -14.32 10.70 6.75
CA ASP A 29 -13.53 11.94 6.80
C ASP A 29 -12.53 11.97 7.97
N THR A 30 -12.83 11.31 9.06
CA THR A 30 -12.02 11.32 10.30
C THR A 30 -11.39 9.99 10.65
N VAL A 31 -11.90 8.88 10.09
CA VAL A 31 -11.48 7.52 10.44
C VAL A 31 -10.61 6.93 9.34
N SER A 32 -9.38 6.55 9.70
CA SER A 32 -8.47 5.84 8.80
C SER A 32 -8.96 4.41 8.54
N GLY A 33 -8.72 3.92 7.35
CA GLY A 33 -8.95 2.52 7.00
C GLY A 33 -7.86 1.57 7.48
N GLU A 34 -6.75 2.10 7.96
CA GLU A 34 -5.66 1.29 8.49
C GLU A 34 -5.95 0.89 9.95
N LEU A 35 -5.52 -0.31 10.33
CA LEU A 35 -5.53 -0.70 11.74
C LEU A 35 -4.61 0.24 12.55
N PRO A 36 -4.98 0.61 13.80
CA PRO A 36 -4.24 1.57 14.61
C PRO A 36 -2.76 1.25 14.75
N GLU A 37 -2.40 -0.01 14.97
CA GLU A 37 -1.03 -0.47 15.07
C GLU A 37 -0.26 -0.34 13.75
N HIS A 38 -0.90 -0.56 12.61
CA HIS A 38 -0.29 -0.34 11.30
C HIS A 38 -0.07 1.13 11.02
N LYS A 39 -1.07 1.94 11.28
CA LYS A 39 -0.98 3.40 11.13
C LYS A 39 0.16 3.95 11.98
N ARG A 40 0.24 3.56 13.27
CA ARG A 40 1.33 3.93 14.16
C ARG A 40 2.68 3.52 13.59
N PHE A 41 2.81 2.27 13.15
CA PHE A 41 4.04 1.78 12.53
C PHE A 41 4.47 2.64 11.33
N ILE A 42 3.53 3.00 10.44
CA ILE A 42 3.85 3.84 9.28
C ILE A 42 4.37 5.21 9.73
N TYR A 43 3.65 5.90 10.62
CA TYR A 43 3.97 7.28 10.99
C TYR A 43 5.13 7.41 11.97
N GLU A 44 5.28 6.46 12.90
CA GLU A 44 6.28 6.54 13.97
C GLU A 44 7.56 5.75 13.67
N THR A 45 7.52 4.82 12.71
CA THR A 45 8.66 3.96 12.39
C THR A 45 9.09 4.08 10.94
N ALA A 46 8.22 3.74 9.98
CA ALA A 46 8.61 3.62 8.58
C ALA A 46 8.94 4.98 7.95
N ILE A 47 8.07 5.98 8.08
CA ILE A 47 8.31 7.32 7.54
C ILE A 47 9.60 7.92 8.15
N PRO A 48 9.77 8.01 9.48
CA PRO A 48 10.97 8.59 10.06
C PRO A 48 12.26 7.82 9.70
N TYR A 49 12.18 6.51 9.47
CA TYR A 49 13.32 5.71 9.04
C TYR A 49 13.88 6.19 7.69
N PHE A 50 13.01 6.41 6.71
CA PHE A 50 13.41 6.83 5.36
C PHE A 50 13.75 8.32 5.31
N GLU A 51 13.00 9.18 6.00
CA GLU A 51 13.28 10.62 6.05
C GLU A 51 14.65 10.92 6.66
N LYS A 52 15.06 10.22 7.72
CA LYS A 52 16.42 10.30 8.30
C LYS A 52 17.52 9.91 7.31
N ARG A 53 17.19 9.20 6.24
CA ARG A 53 18.10 8.79 5.16
C ARG A 53 17.98 9.67 3.91
N GLY A 54 17.29 10.80 4.04
CA GLY A 54 17.13 11.78 2.98
C GLY A 54 16.06 11.44 1.94
N ILE A 55 15.20 10.44 2.20
CA ILE A 55 14.12 10.08 1.30
C ILE A 55 12.81 10.59 1.87
N PRO A 56 12.24 11.67 1.31
CA PRO A 56 10.97 12.22 1.79
C PRO A 56 9.81 11.25 1.54
N THR A 57 8.83 11.24 2.45
CA THR A 57 7.62 10.47 2.28
C THR A 57 6.42 11.38 2.05
N ARG A 58 5.73 11.16 0.94
CA ARG A 58 4.49 11.84 0.62
C ARG A 58 3.30 11.00 1.04
N VAL A 59 2.48 11.52 1.95
CA VAL A 59 1.22 10.91 2.34
C VAL A 59 0.10 11.44 1.45
N LEU A 60 -0.57 10.54 0.74
CA LEU A 60 -1.72 10.86 -0.10
C LEU A 60 -3.00 10.37 0.55
N ARG A 61 -4.00 11.24 0.56
CA ARG A 61 -5.38 10.87 0.89
C ARG A 61 -6.27 11.13 -0.32
N GLY A 62 -7.14 10.19 -0.62
CA GLY A 62 -8.13 10.36 -1.70
C GLY A 62 -9.12 11.47 -1.37
N GLN A 63 -9.68 12.11 -2.39
CA GLN A 63 -10.78 13.08 -2.23
C GLN A 63 -12.08 12.41 -1.76
N LYS A 64 -12.19 11.09 -1.93
CA LYS A 64 -13.33 10.29 -1.51
C LYS A 64 -12.90 9.28 -0.47
N THR A 65 -13.72 9.13 0.53
CA THR A 65 -13.59 8.10 1.56
C THR A 65 -14.12 6.75 1.06
N TYR A 66 -13.91 5.69 1.85
CA TYR A 66 -14.52 4.40 1.56
C TYR A 66 -16.04 4.49 1.54
N LEU A 67 -16.64 5.19 2.51
CA LEU A 67 -18.11 5.35 2.59
C LEU A 67 -18.66 6.08 1.38
N ASP A 68 -17.99 7.15 0.89
CA ASP A 68 -18.41 7.85 -0.33
C ASP A 68 -18.43 6.91 -1.55
N CYS A 69 -17.43 6.03 -1.63
CA CYS A 69 -17.35 5.06 -2.72
C CYS A 69 -18.34 3.91 -2.53
N PHE A 70 -18.55 3.47 -1.29
CA PHE A 70 -19.46 2.36 -0.96
C PHE A 70 -20.93 2.72 -1.26
N TYR A 71 -21.33 3.93 -0.90
CA TYR A 71 -22.70 4.43 -1.19
C TYR A 71 -22.85 5.02 -2.60
N HIS A 72 -21.79 4.99 -3.41
CA HIS A 72 -21.86 5.53 -4.76
C HIS A 72 -22.78 4.69 -5.64
N ILE A 73 -23.83 5.33 -6.17
CA ILE A 73 -24.69 4.73 -7.18
C ILE A 73 -24.07 4.92 -8.55
N VAL A 74 -23.92 3.87 -9.30
CA VAL A 74 -23.40 3.92 -10.68
C VAL A 74 -24.40 4.66 -11.56
N SER A 75 -23.95 5.72 -12.23
CA SER A 75 -24.82 6.60 -13.04
C SER A 75 -24.85 6.26 -14.53
N ARG A 76 -24.07 5.28 -14.99
CA ARG A 76 -23.97 4.93 -16.43
C ARG A 76 -23.64 3.45 -16.64
N GLY A 77 -24.07 2.91 -17.77
CA GLY A 77 -23.73 1.57 -18.24
C GLY A 77 -24.56 0.46 -17.60
N ASN A 78 -24.14 -0.79 -17.78
CA ASN A 78 -24.89 -1.99 -17.36
C ASN A 78 -25.08 -2.11 -15.84
N ALA A 79 -24.40 -1.32 -15.06
CA ALA A 79 -24.52 -1.28 -13.61
C ALA A 79 -25.25 -0.04 -13.07
N GLU A 80 -25.89 0.75 -13.97
CA GLU A 80 -26.65 1.94 -13.59
C GLU A 80 -27.71 1.62 -12.54
N GLY A 81 -27.81 2.48 -11.52
CA GLY A 81 -28.72 2.30 -10.39
C GLY A 81 -28.25 1.29 -9.35
N LYS A 82 -27.09 0.63 -9.52
CA LYS A 82 -26.53 -0.30 -8.54
C LYS A 82 -25.43 0.39 -7.71
N LEU A 83 -25.22 -0.10 -6.49
CA LEU A 83 -24.08 0.29 -5.68
C LEU A 83 -22.78 -0.13 -6.38
N ALA A 84 -21.76 0.70 -6.29
CA ALA A 84 -20.43 0.34 -6.77
C ALA A 84 -19.91 -0.88 -5.99
N SER A 85 -19.47 -1.92 -6.70
CA SER A 85 -19.12 -3.19 -6.09
C SER A 85 -17.78 -3.16 -5.33
N PHE A 86 -16.92 -2.15 -5.57
CA PHE A 86 -15.60 -2.10 -4.97
C PHE A 86 -14.99 -0.70 -4.98
N PRO A 87 -14.93 -0.02 -3.82
CA PRO A 87 -14.28 1.29 -3.72
C PRO A 87 -12.75 1.16 -3.84
N LEU A 88 -12.17 1.89 -4.78
CA LEU A 88 -10.72 1.91 -5.05
C LEU A 88 -10.07 3.22 -4.58
N THR A 89 -10.39 3.65 -3.37
CA THR A 89 -9.99 4.96 -2.83
C THR A 89 -8.48 5.22 -2.88
N GLY A 90 -7.67 4.26 -2.43
CA GLY A 90 -6.22 4.39 -2.46
C GLY A 90 -5.64 4.46 -3.88
N ARG A 91 -6.18 3.65 -4.80
CA ARG A 91 -5.76 3.70 -6.21
C ARG A 91 -6.09 5.03 -6.88
N CYS A 92 -7.20 5.67 -6.50
CA CYS A 92 -7.58 6.96 -7.06
C CYS A 92 -6.61 8.08 -6.64
N SER A 93 -6.18 8.11 -5.38
CA SER A 93 -5.21 9.12 -4.89
C SER A 93 -3.85 8.99 -5.59
N ILE A 94 -3.31 7.77 -5.68
CA ILE A 94 -2.05 7.51 -6.40
C ILE A 94 -2.14 7.92 -7.86
N ARG A 95 -3.21 7.53 -8.58
CA ARG A 95 -3.38 7.90 -9.99
C ARG A 95 -3.50 9.40 -10.21
N THR A 96 -4.16 10.11 -9.30
CA THR A 96 -4.27 11.56 -9.37
C THR A 96 -2.90 12.21 -9.19
N TYR A 97 -2.15 11.75 -8.22
CA TYR A 97 -0.78 12.24 -7.99
C TYR A 97 0.15 11.93 -9.17
N GLN A 98 0.12 10.72 -9.70
CA GLN A 98 0.94 10.34 -10.86
C GLN A 98 0.77 11.25 -12.07
N LYS A 99 -0.41 11.85 -12.26
CA LYS A 99 -0.68 12.81 -13.34
C LYS A 99 0.02 14.16 -13.16
N THR A 100 0.50 14.47 -11.97
CA THR A 100 1.22 15.71 -11.66
C THR A 100 2.73 15.57 -11.81
N LEU A 101 3.21 14.33 -11.97
CA LEU A 101 4.64 14.02 -12.10
C LEU A 101 5.10 14.11 -13.56
N PRO A 102 6.41 14.34 -13.81
CA PRO A 102 7.01 14.30 -15.14
C PRO A 102 6.71 12.98 -15.88
N HIS A 103 6.66 13.04 -17.21
CA HIS A 103 6.34 11.87 -18.04
C HIS A 103 7.40 10.76 -17.99
N ASP A 104 8.64 11.11 -17.70
CA ASP A 104 9.80 10.23 -17.56
C ASP A 104 9.95 9.63 -16.16
N THR A 105 9.03 9.93 -15.24
CA THR A 105 9.04 9.35 -13.89
C THR A 105 8.97 7.84 -13.92
N VAL A 106 9.92 7.18 -13.26
CA VAL A 106 9.94 5.73 -13.06
C VAL A 106 9.31 5.38 -11.72
N TYR A 107 8.43 4.40 -11.72
CA TYR A 107 7.73 3.92 -10.53
C TYR A 107 8.27 2.58 -10.06
N TYR A 108 8.78 2.53 -8.86
CA TYR A 108 9.11 1.27 -8.20
C TYR A 108 7.85 0.67 -7.55
N LEU A 109 7.54 -0.56 -7.92
CA LEU A 109 6.41 -1.31 -7.37
C LEU A 109 6.90 -2.51 -6.56
N GLY A 110 6.37 -2.67 -5.35
CA GLY A 110 6.66 -3.82 -4.51
C GLY A 110 5.96 -5.08 -5.04
N ILE A 111 6.57 -5.72 -6.03
CA ILE A 111 6.12 -6.99 -6.61
C ILE A 111 7.30 -7.94 -6.53
N ALA A 112 7.13 -9.06 -5.84
CA ALA A 112 8.20 -10.03 -5.62
C ALA A 112 8.52 -10.86 -6.87
N ALA A 113 9.69 -11.47 -6.91
CA ALA A 113 10.15 -12.28 -8.05
C ALA A 113 9.25 -13.51 -8.30
N ASP A 114 8.62 -14.03 -7.26
CA ASP A 114 7.69 -15.16 -7.30
C ASP A 114 6.22 -14.78 -7.65
N GLU A 115 6.02 -13.55 -8.15
CA GLU A 115 4.70 -13.06 -8.62
C GLU A 115 4.67 -12.80 -10.15
N PRO A 116 4.93 -13.80 -11.02
CA PRO A 116 5.14 -13.59 -12.46
C PRO A 116 3.94 -12.96 -13.18
N ILE A 117 2.71 -13.27 -12.75
CA ILE A 117 1.49 -12.72 -13.33
C ILE A 117 1.38 -11.20 -13.07
N ARG A 118 1.85 -10.72 -11.92
CA ARG A 118 1.87 -9.29 -11.60
C ARG A 118 3.01 -8.59 -12.33
N LEU A 119 4.17 -9.22 -12.40
CA LEU A 119 5.33 -8.69 -13.12
C LEU A 119 5.04 -8.50 -14.62
N ALA A 120 4.35 -9.44 -15.26
CA ALA A 120 3.97 -9.34 -16.67
C ALA A 120 3.01 -8.17 -16.98
N ARG A 121 2.43 -7.53 -15.98
CA ARG A 121 1.51 -6.38 -16.13
C ARG A 121 2.19 -5.03 -15.88
N LEU A 122 3.49 -5.02 -15.62
CA LEU A 122 4.25 -3.77 -15.46
C LEU A 122 4.27 -2.99 -16.76
N LYS A 123 4.11 -1.69 -16.66
CA LYS A 123 4.21 -0.76 -17.78
C LYS A 123 5.68 -0.38 -18.02
N ALA A 124 5.97 0.24 -19.16
CA ALA A 124 7.32 0.65 -19.54
C ALA A 124 8.05 1.53 -18.49
N ASN A 125 7.30 2.37 -17.78
CA ASN A 125 7.83 3.22 -16.71
C ASN A 125 7.63 2.67 -15.30
N GLN A 126 7.39 1.37 -15.18
CA GLN A 126 7.24 0.67 -13.91
C GLN A 126 8.25 -0.45 -13.81
N THR A 127 8.85 -0.61 -12.66
CA THR A 127 9.82 -1.69 -12.41
C THR A 127 9.68 -2.21 -10.99
N SER A 128 10.15 -3.43 -10.77
CA SER A 128 10.28 -4.02 -9.45
C SER A 128 11.74 -4.27 -9.11
N LEU A 129 12.23 -3.65 -8.04
CA LEU A 129 13.57 -3.95 -7.53
C LEU A 129 13.62 -5.35 -6.90
N LEU A 130 12.54 -5.83 -6.30
CA LEU A 130 12.48 -7.21 -5.78
C LEU A 130 12.72 -8.22 -6.91
N ALA A 131 12.06 -8.06 -8.06
CA ALA A 131 12.29 -8.92 -9.21
C ALA A 131 13.69 -8.72 -9.83
N LYS A 132 14.17 -7.47 -9.93
CA LYS A 132 15.52 -7.14 -10.43
C LYS A 132 16.61 -7.86 -9.64
N TYR A 133 16.47 -7.95 -8.33
CA TYR A 133 17.42 -8.61 -7.44
C TYR A 133 17.00 -10.04 -7.05
N ASN A 134 16.00 -10.61 -7.74
CA ASN A 134 15.52 -11.99 -7.57
C ASN A 134 15.09 -12.32 -6.13
N LEU A 135 14.38 -11.40 -5.47
CA LEU A 135 13.87 -11.58 -4.11
C LEU A 135 12.39 -11.97 -4.12
N THR A 136 12.08 -13.00 -3.34
CA THR A 136 10.71 -13.50 -3.12
C THR A 136 9.97 -12.67 -2.06
N GLU A 137 8.65 -12.91 -1.92
CA GLU A 137 7.87 -12.32 -0.82
C GLU A 137 8.43 -12.67 0.56
N LYS A 138 9.00 -13.88 0.71
CA LYS A 138 9.62 -14.33 1.95
C LYS A 138 10.92 -13.56 2.23
N ASP A 139 11.73 -13.32 1.20
CA ASP A 139 12.96 -12.54 1.33
C ASP A 139 12.66 -11.08 1.68
N ALA A 140 11.66 -10.49 1.04
CA ALA A 140 11.18 -9.14 1.35
C ALA A 140 10.71 -9.03 2.81
N GLN A 141 10.03 -10.04 3.33
CA GLN A 141 9.61 -10.08 4.73
C GLN A 141 10.82 -10.19 5.67
N ALA A 142 11.76 -11.08 5.37
CA ALA A 142 12.97 -11.25 6.18
C ALA A 142 13.83 -9.97 6.22
N MET A 143 13.96 -9.29 5.07
CA MET A 143 14.66 -8.01 4.97
C MET A 143 13.99 -6.94 5.85
N CYS A 144 12.67 -6.77 5.75
CA CYS A 144 11.94 -5.83 6.60
C CYS A 144 12.07 -6.17 8.09
N GLN A 145 12.08 -7.45 8.43
CA GLN A 145 12.22 -7.92 9.81
C GLN A 145 13.64 -7.61 10.36
N ALA A 146 14.67 -7.85 9.57
CA ALA A 146 16.06 -7.56 9.95
C ALA A 146 16.30 -6.08 10.25
N GLU A 147 15.65 -5.19 9.50
CA GLU A 147 15.73 -3.74 9.66
C GLU A 147 14.74 -3.16 10.70
N GLY A 148 13.93 -4.00 11.35
CA GLY A 148 12.88 -3.54 12.27
C GLY A 148 11.72 -2.80 11.56
N LEU A 149 11.56 -3.03 10.26
CA LEU A 149 10.57 -2.38 9.39
C LEU A 149 9.45 -3.33 8.94
N LEU A 150 9.23 -4.41 9.66
CA LEU A 150 8.09 -5.27 9.44
C LEU A 150 6.91 -4.80 10.28
N SER A 151 5.80 -4.44 9.62
CA SER A 151 4.58 -4.02 10.32
C SER A 151 4.07 -5.10 11.28
N PRO A 152 3.54 -4.72 12.47
CA PRO A 152 2.91 -5.64 13.42
C PRO A 152 1.78 -6.48 12.83
N LEU A 153 1.14 -6.01 11.74
CA LEU A 153 0.10 -6.75 11.03
C LEU A 153 0.54 -8.17 10.64
N TYR A 154 1.80 -8.34 10.26
CA TYR A 154 2.30 -9.63 9.76
C TYR A 154 2.39 -10.72 10.85
N ALA A 155 2.14 -10.38 12.11
CA ALA A 155 1.97 -11.37 13.17
C ALA A 155 0.67 -12.17 13.05
N PHE A 156 -0.38 -11.59 12.45
CA PHE A 156 -1.70 -12.23 12.36
C PHE A 156 -2.31 -12.23 10.94
N THR A 157 -1.77 -11.46 10.00
CA THR A 157 -2.21 -11.46 8.59
C THR A 157 -1.06 -11.79 7.64
N GLY A 158 -1.37 -12.40 6.51
CA GLY A 158 -0.40 -12.63 5.42
C GLY A 158 -0.24 -11.44 4.49
N ARG A 159 -1.08 -10.40 4.65
CA ARG A 159 -1.10 -9.22 3.77
C ARG A 159 -1.41 -7.96 4.56
N GLY A 160 -0.97 -6.81 4.04
CA GLY A 160 -1.46 -5.52 4.49
C GLY A 160 -2.83 -5.22 3.87
N GLY A 161 -3.69 -4.53 4.59
CA GLY A 161 -5.00 -4.13 4.06
C GLY A 161 -5.79 -3.33 5.08
N CYS A 162 -6.85 -2.68 4.57
CA CYS A 162 -7.78 -1.95 5.41
C CYS A 162 -8.57 -2.90 6.31
N TRP A 163 -8.91 -2.47 7.52
CA TRP A 163 -9.65 -3.27 8.50
C TRP A 163 -11.04 -3.69 7.99
N PHE A 164 -11.66 -2.91 7.12
CA PHE A 164 -12.95 -3.20 6.48
C PHE A 164 -12.83 -3.98 5.15
N CYS A 165 -11.68 -4.57 4.84
CA CYS A 165 -11.46 -5.21 3.56
C CYS A 165 -12.38 -6.43 3.36
N PRO A 166 -13.19 -6.49 2.27
CA PRO A 166 -14.07 -7.62 2.02
C PRO A 166 -13.32 -8.94 1.74
N ASN A 167 -12.03 -8.86 1.45
CA ASN A 167 -11.17 -10.03 1.28
C ASN A 167 -10.42 -10.40 2.57
N ALA A 168 -10.84 -9.88 3.72
CA ALA A 168 -10.24 -10.25 5.00
C ALA A 168 -10.48 -11.74 5.29
N SER A 169 -9.45 -12.42 5.76
CA SER A 169 -9.57 -13.81 6.23
C SER A 169 -10.32 -13.88 7.56
N MET A 170 -10.86 -15.04 7.89
CA MET A 170 -11.50 -15.29 9.20
C MET A 170 -10.55 -15.01 10.38
N ARG A 171 -9.24 -15.19 10.18
CA ARG A 171 -8.22 -14.86 11.18
C ARG A 171 -8.11 -13.36 11.41
N GLU A 172 -8.11 -12.57 10.32
CA GLU A 172 -8.10 -11.11 10.37
C GLU A 172 -9.37 -10.56 11.02
N LEU A 173 -10.54 -11.07 10.63
CA LEU A 173 -11.83 -10.67 11.22
C LEU A 173 -11.91 -11.01 12.71
N ARG A 174 -11.42 -12.18 13.12
CA ARG A 174 -11.37 -12.56 14.54
C ARG A 174 -10.40 -11.65 15.33
N HIS A 175 -9.25 -11.32 14.75
CA HIS A 175 -8.33 -10.37 15.38
C HIS A 175 -9.01 -9.00 15.56
N LEU A 176 -9.64 -8.49 14.51
CA LEU A 176 -10.37 -7.22 14.57
C LEU A 176 -11.43 -7.22 15.68
N TYR A 177 -12.30 -8.24 15.71
CA TYR A 177 -13.35 -8.37 16.72
C TYR A 177 -12.80 -8.43 18.16
N ASN A 178 -11.70 -9.11 18.38
CA ASN A 178 -11.14 -9.28 19.73
C ASN A 178 -10.31 -8.08 20.20
N SER A 179 -9.62 -7.38 19.28
CA SER A 179 -8.66 -6.33 19.63
C SER A 179 -9.19 -4.92 19.40
N HIS A 180 -10.24 -4.77 18.59
CA HIS A 180 -10.86 -3.50 18.21
C HIS A 180 -12.39 -3.66 18.15
N PRO A 181 -13.04 -3.88 19.32
CA PRO A 181 -14.48 -4.17 19.38
C PRO A 181 -15.39 -2.96 19.11
N ASP A 182 -14.84 -1.73 19.11
CA ASP A 182 -15.60 -0.45 19.00
C ASP A 182 -15.84 -0.02 17.55
#